data_ad25e53b336a8a1cf600179aec63bb38
#
_entry.id   ad25e53b336a8a1cf600179aec63bb38
#
_cell.length_a   1.000
_cell.length_b   1.000
_cell.length_c   1.000
_cell.angle_alpha   90.00
_cell.angle_beta   90.00
_cell.angle_gamma   90.00
#
_symmetry.space_group_name_H-M   'P 1'
#
loop_
_entity.id
_entity.type
_entity.pdbx_description
1 polymer ?
#
loop_
_entity_poly.entity_id
_entity_poly.type
_entity_poly.pdbx_seq_one_letter_code
_entity_poly.pdbx_strand_id
1 'polypeptide(L)'
;MNELFDAKESLSLQAREESLFQRLPTLIENSKVNSEHYAAHFSGLEPTLANNREGLAKFPITRKFNVPNQQQLKPPFGGLNSVAIGQMARVFQSPGPLYEAQTDEADFWRMGRAFHAAGFCAGDLVHNTLSYHFSPGGFIMDGGARACGCAVFPAGVGNTEAQIEAIKQLQPNGYTGTPSYLLTLLQKYQEKYDKLPSFEKALVSGEAVTADMQQMFEEKGIAVFQAYASAELGLIAYQVSGEQGLVIAEDIIVEIVDPDGVPVQPGEVGEVVVTSLDEKFPLIRYATGDLSAYLEISSDSSRTNARIKGWMGRADSAVKVKGLFVYPHQIQEVCRRHDIKGSLKIERDGFNDAITFCCHDVHVSAEDIQATLQSVTKLKGNVQFVPNQAEQPLINDLRS
;
A
#
# COMPACT_ATOMS: atom_id res chain seq x y z
N MET A 1 5.61 -23.26 13.64
CA MET A 1 6.41 -22.58 12.59
C MET A 1 5.47 -22.41 11.41
N ASN A 2 5.15 -21.18 11.01
CA ASN A 2 4.40 -20.99 9.77
C ASN A 2 5.28 -21.47 8.62
N GLU A 3 4.85 -22.53 7.95
CA GLU A 3 5.50 -22.99 6.73
C GLU A 3 5.58 -21.84 5.73
N LEU A 4 6.62 -21.84 4.90
CA LEU A 4 6.76 -20.85 3.82
C LEU A 4 5.81 -21.20 2.68
N PHE A 5 5.32 -20.20 1.96
CA PHE A 5 4.50 -20.42 0.76
C PHE A 5 5.32 -21.11 -0.32
N ASP A 6 6.55 -20.66 -0.53
CA ASP A 6 7.55 -21.31 -1.38
C ASP A 6 8.98 -20.97 -0.92
N ALA A 7 9.97 -21.57 -1.59
CA ALA A 7 11.38 -21.39 -1.26
C ALA A 7 11.91 -19.96 -1.48
N LYS A 8 11.22 -19.11 -2.26
CA LYS A 8 11.65 -17.73 -2.49
C LYS A 8 11.62 -16.91 -1.18
N GLU A 9 10.67 -17.19 -0.28
CA GLU A 9 10.54 -16.47 0.98
C GLU A 9 11.74 -16.62 1.92
N SER A 10 12.59 -17.65 1.73
CA SER A 10 13.81 -17.91 2.51
C SER A 10 15.12 -17.65 1.77
N LEU A 11 15.07 -17.09 0.55
CA LEU A 11 16.28 -16.68 -0.16
C LEU A 11 17.06 -15.63 0.63
N SER A 12 18.39 -15.72 0.62
CA SER A 12 19.18 -14.60 1.16
C SER A 12 18.86 -13.31 0.40
N LEU A 13 19.02 -12.15 1.06
CA LEU A 13 18.83 -10.85 0.41
C LEU A 13 19.65 -10.75 -0.87
N GLN A 14 20.90 -11.19 -0.83
CA GLN A 14 21.79 -11.19 -2.00
C GLN A 14 21.23 -12.06 -3.13
N ALA A 15 20.85 -13.31 -2.87
CA ALA A 15 20.33 -14.20 -3.91
C ALA A 15 19.02 -13.67 -4.53
N ARG A 16 18.17 -13.02 -3.71
CA ARG A 16 16.93 -12.37 -4.17
C ARG A 16 17.24 -11.19 -5.10
N GLU A 17 18.14 -10.29 -4.69
CA GLU A 17 18.58 -9.16 -5.50
C GLU A 17 19.20 -9.64 -6.83
N GLU A 18 20.11 -10.60 -6.78
CA GLU A 18 20.71 -11.18 -7.97
C GLU A 18 19.64 -11.73 -8.95
N SER A 19 18.67 -12.49 -8.44
CA SER A 19 17.58 -13.03 -9.27
C SER A 19 16.71 -11.93 -9.91
N LEU A 20 16.37 -10.88 -9.16
CA LEU A 20 15.54 -9.78 -9.65
C LEU A 20 16.30 -8.95 -10.70
N PHE A 21 17.53 -8.56 -10.42
CA PHE A 21 18.32 -7.70 -11.29
C PHE A 21 18.94 -8.43 -12.49
N GLN A 22 19.01 -9.76 -12.46
CA GLN A 22 19.33 -10.56 -13.65
C GLN A 22 18.21 -10.49 -14.70
N ARG A 23 16.95 -10.42 -14.28
CA ARG A 23 15.75 -10.39 -15.14
C ARG A 23 15.42 -8.98 -15.65
N LEU A 24 15.70 -7.95 -14.84
CA LEU A 24 15.25 -6.58 -15.08
C LEU A 24 15.76 -5.96 -16.39
N PRO A 25 17.05 -6.07 -16.79
CA PRO A 25 17.52 -5.52 -18.06
C PRO A 25 16.77 -6.04 -19.27
N THR A 26 16.48 -7.35 -19.31
CA THR A 26 15.70 -7.98 -20.39
C THR A 26 14.26 -7.49 -20.40
N LEU A 27 13.63 -7.33 -19.23
CA LEU A 27 12.29 -6.73 -19.11
C LEU A 27 12.26 -5.32 -19.67
N ILE A 28 13.24 -4.47 -19.30
CA ILE A 28 13.33 -3.09 -19.78
C ILE A 28 13.54 -3.07 -21.31
N GLU A 29 14.41 -3.91 -21.83
CA GLU A 29 14.64 -4.02 -23.28
C GLU A 29 13.34 -4.38 -24.02
N ASN A 30 12.65 -5.44 -23.57
CA ASN A 30 11.38 -5.87 -24.13
C ASN A 30 10.31 -4.75 -24.01
N SER A 31 10.28 -4.05 -22.89
CA SER A 31 9.35 -2.95 -22.68
C SER A 31 9.63 -1.77 -23.59
N LYS A 32 10.89 -1.41 -23.83
CA LYS A 32 11.26 -0.37 -24.80
C LYS A 32 10.87 -0.70 -26.22
N VAL A 33 10.88 -1.99 -26.59
CA VAL A 33 10.51 -2.44 -27.95
C VAL A 33 8.97 -2.48 -28.12
N ASN A 34 8.25 -2.95 -27.11
CA ASN A 34 6.83 -3.34 -27.24
C ASN A 34 5.86 -2.36 -26.59
N SER A 35 6.32 -1.46 -25.70
CA SER A 35 5.50 -0.46 -25.02
C SER A 35 5.88 0.94 -25.51
N GLU A 36 4.92 1.65 -26.06
CA GLU A 36 5.16 3.01 -26.55
C GLU A 36 5.46 3.98 -25.40
N HIS A 37 4.90 3.75 -24.21
CA HIS A 37 5.25 4.52 -23.02
C HIS A 37 6.73 4.36 -22.69
N TYR A 38 7.23 3.12 -22.54
CA TYR A 38 8.61 2.89 -22.15
C TYR A 38 9.62 3.18 -23.26
N ALA A 39 9.25 3.06 -24.54
CA ALA A 39 10.08 3.50 -25.66
C ALA A 39 10.44 4.99 -25.54
N ALA A 40 9.46 5.82 -25.22
CA ALA A 40 9.65 7.27 -25.04
C ALA A 40 10.28 7.60 -23.68
N HIS A 41 9.75 6.99 -22.59
CA HIS A 41 10.11 7.30 -21.21
C HIS A 41 11.56 6.95 -20.89
N PHE A 42 12.09 5.86 -21.47
CA PHE A 42 13.45 5.38 -21.29
C PHE A 42 14.37 5.68 -22.50
N SER A 43 13.99 6.68 -23.29
CA SER A 43 14.80 7.10 -24.44
C SER A 43 16.22 7.49 -24.00
N GLY A 44 17.24 6.98 -24.71
CA GLY A 44 18.65 7.26 -24.39
C GLY A 44 19.23 6.49 -23.19
N LEU A 45 18.43 5.66 -22.50
CA LEU A 45 18.92 4.82 -21.40
C LEU A 45 19.14 3.38 -21.89
N GLU A 46 20.31 2.84 -21.58
CA GLU A 46 20.67 1.46 -21.89
C GLU A 46 20.05 0.51 -20.85
N PRO A 47 19.29 -0.54 -21.24
CA PRO A 47 18.65 -1.47 -20.33
C PRO A 47 19.63 -2.13 -19.35
N THR A 48 20.87 -2.39 -19.77
CA THR A 48 21.93 -2.99 -18.98
C THR A 48 22.36 -2.17 -17.76
N LEU A 49 21.99 -0.88 -17.70
CA LEU A 49 22.21 -0.03 -16.52
C LEU A 49 21.41 -0.53 -15.33
N ALA A 50 20.23 -1.11 -15.53
CA ALA A 50 19.33 -1.58 -14.47
C ALA A 50 19.73 -2.98 -13.93
N ASN A 51 21.03 -3.22 -13.73
CA ASN A 51 21.56 -4.48 -13.19
C ASN A 51 21.74 -4.47 -11.66
N ASN A 52 21.38 -3.37 -11.01
CA ASN A 52 21.38 -3.18 -9.56
C ASN A 52 20.49 -1.99 -9.18
N ARG A 53 20.32 -1.73 -7.88
CA ARG A 53 19.46 -0.63 -7.37
C ARG A 53 19.93 0.75 -7.81
N GLU A 54 21.23 1.02 -7.81
CA GLU A 54 21.77 2.30 -8.25
C GLU A 54 21.54 2.56 -9.75
N GLY A 55 21.66 1.50 -10.55
CA GLY A 55 21.37 1.54 -11.97
C GLY A 55 19.87 1.76 -12.24
N LEU A 56 18.99 1.05 -11.54
CA LEU A 56 17.55 1.23 -11.65
C LEU A 56 17.12 2.65 -11.27
N ALA A 57 17.70 3.24 -10.23
CA ALA A 57 17.42 4.60 -9.79
C ALA A 57 17.67 5.69 -10.86
N LYS A 58 18.44 5.39 -11.91
CA LYS A 58 18.66 6.29 -13.04
C LYS A 58 17.51 6.35 -14.05
N PHE A 59 16.60 5.37 -13.99
CA PHE A 59 15.42 5.35 -14.85
C PHE A 59 14.35 6.28 -14.28
N PRO A 60 13.63 7.05 -15.11
CA PRO A 60 12.58 7.95 -14.63
C PRO A 60 11.41 7.18 -14.05
N ILE A 61 10.74 7.81 -13.08
CA ILE A 61 9.59 7.24 -12.38
C ILE A 61 8.32 7.42 -13.21
N THR A 62 7.55 6.34 -13.38
CA THR A 62 6.17 6.37 -13.88
C THR A 62 5.23 6.73 -12.73
N ARG A 63 4.67 7.95 -12.73
CA ARG A 63 3.84 8.42 -11.61
C ARG A 63 2.37 8.12 -11.85
N LYS A 64 1.74 7.40 -10.91
CA LYS A 64 0.33 7.00 -10.96
C LYS A 64 -0.62 8.15 -11.30
N PHE A 65 -0.42 9.34 -10.74
CA PHE A 65 -1.31 10.48 -10.97
C PHE A 65 -1.32 10.99 -12.42
N ASN A 66 -0.27 10.68 -13.21
CA ASN A 66 -0.21 11.03 -14.64
C ASN A 66 -0.88 9.99 -15.55
N VAL A 67 -1.04 8.76 -15.07
CA VAL A 67 -1.53 7.64 -15.89
C VAL A 67 -2.95 7.85 -16.43
N PRO A 68 -3.92 8.40 -15.68
CA PRO A 68 -5.26 8.68 -16.23
C PRO A 68 -5.22 9.58 -17.48
N ASN A 69 -4.41 10.63 -17.47
CA ASN A 69 -4.24 11.51 -18.62
C ASN A 69 -3.58 10.79 -19.81
N GLN A 70 -2.59 9.94 -19.54
CA GLN A 70 -1.94 9.13 -20.59
C GLN A 70 -2.93 8.12 -21.18
N GLN A 71 -3.79 7.52 -20.37
CA GLN A 71 -4.83 6.60 -20.82
C GLN A 71 -5.92 7.29 -21.63
N GLN A 72 -6.26 8.53 -21.32
CA GLN A 72 -7.20 9.33 -22.15
C GLN A 72 -6.59 9.65 -23.52
N LEU A 73 -5.31 9.99 -23.57
CA LEU A 73 -4.61 10.27 -24.84
C LEU A 73 -4.38 9.00 -25.67
N LYS A 74 -4.20 7.86 -25.01
CA LYS A 74 -3.92 6.57 -25.63
C LYS A 74 -4.66 5.43 -24.94
N PRO A 75 -5.96 5.26 -25.22
CA PRO A 75 -6.76 4.22 -24.60
C PRO A 75 -6.32 2.80 -24.99
N PRO A 76 -6.52 1.79 -24.10
CA PRO A 76 -7.00 1.96 -22.74
C PRO A 76 -5.88 2.17 -21.71
N PHE A 77 -4.61 1.81 -22.00
CA PHE A 77 -3.55 1.67 -21.02
C PHE A 77 -2.47 2.76 -21.08
N GLY A 78 -2.65 3.81 -21.86
CA GLY A 78 -1.63 4.88 -21.98
C GLY A 78 -0.34 4.44 -22.66
N GLY A 79 -0.37 3.30 -23.38
CA GLY A 79 0.81 2.70 -24.00
C GLY A 79 1.72 1.94 -23.04
N LEU A 80 1.29 1.65 -21.80
CA LEU A 80 2.06 0.89 -20.81
C LEU A 80 2.15 -0.62 -21.14
N ASN A 81 1.17 -1.16 -21.85
CA ASN A 81 1.10 -2.58 -22.21
C ASN A 81 2.16 -2.95 -23.27
N SER A 82 2.76 -4.14 -23.11
CA SER A 82 3.69 -4.72 -24.08
C SER A 82 3.03 -5.69 -25.06
N VAL A 83 1.77 -6.05 -24.85
CA VAL A 83 1.00 -6.94 -25.72
C VAL A 83 -0.37 -6.32 -26.04
N ALA A 84 -1.03 -6.82 -27.09
CA ALA A 84 -2.37 -6.33 -27.44
C ALA A 84 -3.40 -6.62 -26.35
N ILE A 85 -4.42 -5.76 -26.20
CA ILE A 85 -5.47 -5.89 -25.20
C ILE A 85 -6.18 -7.26 -25.23
N GLY A 86 -6.37 -7.84 -26.42
CA GLY A 86 -6.98 -9.16 -26.57
C GLY A 86 -6.15 -10.34 -26.06
N GLN A 87 -4.90 -10.10 -25.64
CA GLN A 87 -4.02 -11.08 -25.01
C GLN A 87 -4.05 -10.99 -23.47
N MET A 88 -4.82 -10.02 -22.90
CA MET A 88 -5.07 -9.94 -21.48
C MET A 88 -6.24 -10.85 -21.08
N ALA A 89 -6.16 -11.47 -19.91
CA ALA A 89 -7.25 -12.28 -19.38
C ALA A 89 -8.46 -11.44 -18.99
N ARG A 90 -8.22 -10.24 -18.42
CA ARG A 90 -9.25 -9.27 -18.02
C ARG A 90 -8.71 -7.84 -18.09
N VAL A 91 -9.64 -6.92 -18.26
CA VAL A 91 -9.40 -5.47 -18.14
C VAL A 91 -10.33 -4.93 -17.06
N PHE A 92 -9.80 -4.08 -16.20
CA PHE A 92 -10.53 -3.48 -15.09
C PHE A 92 -10.50 -1.96 -15.17
N GLN A 93 -11.36 -1.34 -14.39
CA GLN A 93 -11.38 0.09 -14.16
C GLN A 93 -11.47 0.35 -12.65
N SER A 94 -10.42 0.90 -12.07
CA SER A 94 -10.46 1.38 -10.69
C SER A 94 -10.84 2.86 -10.61
N PRO A 95 -11.18 3.35 -9.40
CA PRO A 95 -11.49 4.77 -9.23
C PRO A 95 -10.34 5.68 -9.67
N GLY A 96 -10.69 6.69 -10.50
CA GLY A 96 -9.73 7.63 -11.06
C GLY A 96 -10.25 8.31 -12.32
N PRO A 97 -10.84 7.74 -13.42
CA PRO A 97 -10.75 6.31 -13.72
C PRO A 97 -9.36 5.89 -14.18
N LEU A 98 -8.94 4.70 -13.75
CA LEU A 98 -7.67 4.09 -14.16
C LEU A 98 -7.93 2.68 -14.67
N TYR A 99 -7.41 2.35 -15.86
CA TYR A 99 -7.56 1.04 -16.46
C TYR A 99 -6.36 0.16 -16.17
N GLU A 100 -6.61 -1.04 -15.68
CA GLU A 100 -5.61 -2.06 -15.35
C GLU A 100 -5.89 -3.35 -16.10
N ALA A 101 -4.85 -4.15 -16.29
CA ALA A 101 -4.92 -5.44 -16.94
C ALA A 101 -4.57 -6.58 -15.99
N GLN A 102 -5.20 -7.73 -16.22
CA GLN A 102 -4.77 -9.02 -15.66
C GLN A 102 -4.30 -9.91 -16.78
N THR A 103 -3.17 -10.58 -16.60
CA THR A 103 -2.72 -11.65 -17.48
C THR A 103 -3.34 -12.98 -17.07
N ASP A 104 -3.06 -14.05 -17.81
CA ASP A 104 -3.60 -15.40 -17.61
C ASP A 104 -2.82 -16.24 -16.60
N GLU A 105 -1.87 -15.63 -15.89
CA GLU A 105 -1.07 -16.30 -14.88
C GLU A 105 -1.88 -16.63 -13.62
N ALA A 106 -1.64 -17.82 -13.06
CA ALA A 106 -2.20 -18.19 -11.76
C ALA A 106 -1.60 -17.29 -10.67
N ASP A 107 -2.45 -16.82 -9.74
CA ASP A 107 -2.07 -15.87 -8.69
C ASP A 107 -1.28 -14.65 -9.23
N PHE A 108 -1.73 -14.11 -10.37
CA PHE A 108 -1.12 -12.97 -11.06
C PHE A 108 -0.69 -11.85 -10.13
N TRP A 109 -1.52 -11.54 -9.13
CA TRP A 109 -1.25 -10.51 -8.14
C TRP A 109 -0.43 -10.97 -6.93
N ARG A 110 0.05 -12.24 -6.90
CA ARG A 110 0.93 -12.80 -5.85
C ARG A 110 0.30 -12.84 -4.45
N MET A 111 -1.03 -12.74 -4.37
CA MET A 111 -1.76 -12.61 -3.11
C MET A 111 -1.74 -13.91 -2.28
N GLY A 112 -1.48 -15.06 -2.88
CA GLY A 112 -1.39 -16.36 -2.20
C GLY A 112 -0.42 -16.35 -1.03
N ARG A 113 0.71 -15.63 -1.12
CA ARG A 113 1.68 -15.49 -0.03
C ARG A 113 1.08 -14.84 1.21
N ALA A 114 0.29 -13.78 1.02
CA ALA A 114 -0.37 -13.09 2.11
C ALA A 114 -1.45 -13.97 2.76
N PHE A 115 -2.24 -14.68 1.97
CA PHE A 115 -3.20 -15.64 2.49
C PHE A 115 -2.52 -16.77 3.28
N HIS A 116 -1.47 -17.35 2.72
CA HIS A 116 -0.72 -18.41 3.40
C HIS A 116 -0.10 -17.92 4.71
N ALA A 117 0.52 -16.74 4.72
CA ALA A 117 1.07 -16.12 5.93
C ALA A 117 0.01 -15.83 7.00
N ALA A 118 -1.22 -15.54 6.58
CA ALA A 118 -2.38 -15.36 7.46
C ALA A 118 -3.01 -16.71 7.91
N GLY A 119 -2.41 -17.87 7.54
CA GLY A 119 -2.83 -19.18 7.97
C GLY A 119 -3.97 -19.79 7.14
N PHE A 120 -4.25 -19.28 5.96
CA PHE A 120 -5.21 -19.90 5.03
C PHE A 120 -4.62 -21.13 4.35
N CYS A 121 -5.41 -22.18 4.19
CA CYS A 121 -4.99 -23.43 3.61
C CYS A 121 -6.14 -24.17 2.90
N ALA A 122 -5.81 -25.28 2.26
CA ALA A 122 -6.80 -26.14 1.63
C ALA A 122 -7.87 -26.62 2.63
N GLY A 123 -9.12 -26.52 2.24
CA GLY A 123 -10.29 -26.80 3.08
C GLY A 123 -10.95 -25.58 3.71
N ASP A 124 -10.30 -24.42 3.70
CA ASP A 124 -10.92 -23.19 4.16
C ASP A 124 -11.98 -22.69 3.17
N LEU A 125 -13.05 -22.06 3.72
CA LEU A 125 -14.04 -21.31 2.96
C LEU A 125 -13.88 -19.82 3.28
N VAL A 126 -13.56 -19.03 2.27
CA VAL A 126 -13.31 -17.59 2.39
C VAL A 126 -14.51 -16.77 1.91
N HIS A 127 -15.07 -15.94 2.78
CA HIS A 127 -16.09 -14.96 2.44
C HIS A 127 -15.41 -13.68 1.89
N ASN A 128 -15.45 -13.46 0.58
CA ASN A 128 -14.80 -12.34 -0.09
C ASN A 128 -15.77 -11.20 -0.36
N THR A 129 -15.56 -10.07 0.31
CA THR A 129 -16.43 -8.90 0.25
C THR A 129 -15.92 -7.78 -0.64
N LEU A 130 -14.76 -7.95 -1.31
CA LEU A 130 -14.27 -6.97 -2.25
C LEU A 130 -15.02 -7.03 -3.58
N SER A 131 -15.00 -5.91 -4.33
CA SER A 131 -15.75 -5.76 -5.56
C SER A 131 -15.26 -6.73 -6.65
N TYR A 132 -16.20 -7.41 -7.28
CA TYR A 132 -16.02 -8.13 -8.54
C TYR A 132 -16.51 -7.33 -9.77
N HIS A 133 -16.94 -6.07 -9.55
CA HIS A 133 -17.45 -5.17 -10.57
C HIS A 133 -16.45 -4.05 -10.82
N PHE A 134 -16.13 -3.82 -12.08
CA PHE A 134 -15.20 -2.80 -12.58
C PHE A 134 -13.76 -2.98 -12.02
N SER A 135 -13.55 -2.88 -10.71
CA SER A 135 -12.22 -2.97 -10.09
C SER A 135 -11.78 -4.42 -9.86
N PRO A 136 -10.48 -4.70 -9.79
CA PRO A 136 -9.96 -6.06 -9.65
C PRO A 136 -9.98 -6.60 -8.22
N GLY A 137 -10.40 -5.81 -7.21
CA GLY A 137 -10.23 -6.15 -5.79
C GLY A 137 -10.72 -7.55 -5.40
N GLY A 138 -11.94 -7.93 -5.84
CA GLY A 138 -12.48 -9.26 -5.60
C GLY A 138 -11.65 -10.36 -6.25
N PHE A 139 -11.18 -10.14 -7.50
CA PHE A 139 -10.35 -11.10 -8.23
C PHE A 139 -8.95 -11.24 -7.65
N ILE A 140 -8.36 -10.16 -7.12
CA ILE A 140 -7.06 -10.19 -6.44
C ILE A 140 -7.11 -11.15 -5.26
N MET A 141 -8.12 -10.98 -4.38
CA MET A 141 -8.25 -11.82 -3.18
C MET A 141 -8.72 -13.22 -3.51
N ASP A 142 -9.61 -13.38 -4.48
CA ASP A 142 -10.05 -14.69 -4.98
C ASP A 142 -8.87 -15.53 -5.47
N GLY A 143 -8.03 -14.95 -6.34
CA GLY A 143 -6.84 -15.60 -6.87
C GLY A 143 -5.89 -16.06 -5.77
N GLY A 144 -5.62 -15.20 -4.78
CA GLY A 144 -4.74 -15.52 -3.66
C GLY A 144 -5.29 -16.62 -2.75
N ALA A 145 -6.57 -16.54 -2.37
CA ALA A 145 -7.21 -17.58 -1.57
C ALA A 145 -7.20 -18.94 -2.27
N ARG A 146 -7.51 -18.96 -3.57
CA ARG A 146 -7.48 -20.18 -4.40
C ARG A 146 -6.07 -20.75 -4.57
N ALA A 147 -5.05 -19.89 -4.62
CA ALA A 147 -3.65 -20.33 -4.65
C ALA A 147 -3.25 -21.11 -3.37
N CYS A 148 -3.95 -20.84 -2.24
CA CYS A 148 -3.81 -21.61 -1.00
C CYS A 148 -4.75 -22.83 -0.92
N GLY A 149 -5.51 -23.12 -1.99
CA GLY A 149 -6.45 -24.25 -2.00
C GLY A 149 -7.79 -23.98 -1.32
N CYS A 150 -8.10 -22.73 -0.99
CA CYS A 150 -9.35 -22.34 -0.37
C CYS A 150 -10.51 -22.35 -1.38
N ALA A 151 -11.72 -22.63 -0.90
CA ALA A 151 -12.95 -22.27 -1.59
C ALA A 151 -13.27 -20.79 -1.30
N VAL A 152 -13.86 -20.09 -2.28
CA VAL A 152 -14.20 -18.67 -2.14
C VAL A 152 -15.70 -18.48 -2.40
N PHE A 153 -16.38 -17.80 -1.47
CA PHE A 153 -17.71 -17.27 -1.69
C PHE A 153 -17.59 -15.80 -2.15
N PRO A 154 -17.93 -15.50 -3.42
CA PRO A 154 -17.73 -14.17 -4.01
C PRO A 154 -18.89 -13.23 -3.63
N ALA A 155 -18.97 -12.83 -2.36
CA ALA A 155 -20.05 -12.03 -1.81
C ALA A 155 -20.09 -10.61 -2.42
N GLY A 156 -18.91 -10.04 -2.70
CA GLY A 156 -18.81 -8.69 -3.25
C GLY A 156 -19.21 -7.59 -2.27
N VAL A 157 -19.42 -6.39 -2.78
CA VAL A 157 -19.79 -5.22 -1.98
C VAL A 157 -21.29 -5.09 -1.76
N GLY A 158 -21.71 -4.53 -0.61
CA GLY A 158 -23.12 -4.26 -0.31
C GLY A 158 -23.92 -5.50 0.08
N ASN A 159 -25.25 -5.41 -0.02
CA ASN A 159 -26.19 -6.50 0.33
C ASN A 159 -25.95 -7.15 1.70
N THR A 160 -25.62 -6.36 2.71
CA THR A 160 -25.18 -6.82 4.04
C THR A 160 -26.13 -7.87 4.64
N GLU A 161 -27.44 -7.69 4.50
CA GLU A 161 -28.42 -8.66 5.03
C GLU A 161 -28.30 -10.04 4.34
N ALA A 162 -28.15 -10.06 3.02
CA ALA A 162 -27.96 -11.31 2.29
C ALA A 162 -26.61 -11.97 2.65
N GLN A 163 -25.56 -11.17 2.85
CA GLN A 163 -24.26 -11.67 3.29
C GLN A 163 -24.36 -12.33 4.69
N ILE A 164 -25.06 -11.72 5.63
CA ILE A 164 -25.29 -12.30 6.97
C ILE A 164 -26.01 -13.64 6.90
N GLU A 165 -27.03 -13.76 6.03
CA GLU A 165 -27.72 -15.05 5.81
C GLU A 165 -26.77 -16.10 5.20
N ALA A 166 -25.97 -15.70 4.20
CA ALA A 166 -24.99 -16.58 3.58
C ALA A 166 -23.93 -17.05 4.59
N ILE A 167 -23.41 -16.15 5.43
CA ILE A 167 -22.45 -16.48 6.50
C ILE A 167 -23.05 -17.50 7.47
N LYS A 168 -24.32 -17.33 7.85
CA LYS A 168 -25.03 -18.28 8.73
C LYS A 168 -25.17 -19.67 8.12
N GLN A 169 -25.46 -19.74 6.82
CA GLN A 169 -25.70 -21.01 6.13
C GLN A 169 -24.41 -21.72 5.74
N LEU A 170 -23.42 -20.98 5.24
CA LEU A 170 -22.16 -21.52 4.72
C LEU A 170 -21.09 -21.69 5.78
N GLN A 171 -21.18 -20.96 6.89
CA GLN A 171 -20.22 -20.97 7.99
C GLN A 171 -18.76 -20.84 7.54
N PRO A 172 -18.39 -19.79 6.76
CA PRO A 172 -17.03 -19.58 6.31
C PRO A 172 -16.11 -19.36 7.53
N ASN A 173 -14.95 -20.01 7.55
CA ASN A 173 -13.95 -19.82 8.59
C ASN A 173 -12.94 -18.69 8.24
N GLY A 174 -12.97 -18.19 7.00
CA GLY A 174 -12.10 -17.13 6.52
C GLY A 174 -12.88 -15.93 5.99
N TYR A 175 -12.29 -14.74 6.16
CA TYR A 175 -12.80 -13.48 5.62
C TYR A 175 -11.74 -12.76 4.80
N THR A 176 -12.15 -12.10 3.72
CA THR A 176 -11.33 -11.08 3.05
C THR A 176 -12.17 -9.90 2.59
N GLY A 177 -11.64 -8.69 2.78
CA GLY A 177 -12.32 -7.43 2.51
C GLY A 177 -11.63 -6.26 3.18
N THR A 178 -12.39 -5.18 3.46
CA THR A 178 -11.88 -4.09 4.28
C THR A 178 -12.10 -4.39 5.77
N PRO A 179 -11.22 -3.90 6.67
CA PRO A 179 -11.38 -4.13 8.11
C PRO A 179 -12.64 -3.49 8.68
N SER A 180 -13.02 -2.31 8.20
CA SER A 180 -14.25 -1.63 8.62
C SER A 180 -15.52 -2.42 8.28
N TYR A 181 -15.55 -3.06 7.10
CA TYR A 181 -16.70 -3.88 6.72
C TYR A 181 -16.76 -5.21 7.48
N LEU A 182 -15.61 -5.79 7.85
CA LEU A 182 -15.58 -6.94 8.78
C LEU A 182 -16.26 -6.58 10.10
N LEU A 183 -15.90 -5.44 10.72
CA LEU A 183 -16.56 -4.99 11.96
C LEU A 183 -18.07 -4.82 11.77
N THR A 184 -18.50 -4.26 10.66
CA THR A 184 -19.93 -4.11 10.32
C THR A 184 -20.64 -5.46 10.25
N LEU A 185 -20.04 -6.45 9.59
CA LEU A 185 -20.63 -7.81 9.51
C LEU A 185 -20.68 -8.48 10.88
N LEU A 186 -19.63 -8.38 11.69
CA LEU A 186 -19.57 -8.94 13.04
C LEU A 186 -20.68 -8.35 13.92
N GLN A 187 -20.82 -7.03 13.92
CA GLN A 187 -21.85 -6.33 14.69
C GLN A 187 -23.25 -6.77 14.25
N LYS A 188 -23.57 -6.68 12.96
CA LYS A 188 -24.91 -7.00 12.45
C LYS A 188 -25.27 -8.48 12.58
N TYR A 189 -24.29 -9.37 12.44
CA TYR A 189 -24.51 -10.79 12.66
C TYR A 189 -24.84 -11.06 14.14
N GLN A 190 -24.10 -10.43 15.06
CA GLN A 190 -24.33 -10.56 16.50
C GLN A 190 -25.69 -9.98 16.92
N GLU A 191 -26.08 -8.81 16.38
CA GLU A 191 -27.40 -8.21 16.60
C GLU A 191 -28.54 -9.14 16.17
N LYS A 192 -28.36 -9.87 15.05
CA LYS A 192 -29.40 -10.73 14.49
C LYS A 192 -29.50 -12.13 15.12
N TYR A 193 -28.36 -12.72 15.51
CA TYR A 193 -28.29 -14.12 15.93
C TYR A 193 -27.80 -14.32 17.36
N ASP A 194 -27.51 -13.27 18.09
CA ASP A 194 -26.97 -13.27 19.46
C ASP A 194 -25.70 -14.14 19.61
N LYS A 195 -24.88 -14.20 18.58
CA LYS A 195 -23.58 -14.91 18.54
C LYS A 195 -22.67 -14.34 17.48
N LEU A 196 -21.38 -14.65 17.55
CA LEU A 196 -20.42 -14.32 16.51
C LEU A 196 -20.55 -15.26 15.30
N PRO A 197 -20.17 -14.81 14.09
CA PRO A 197 -20.03 -15.68 12.94
C PRO A 197 -18.86 -16.65 13.10
N SER A 198 -18.73 -17.57 12.15
CA SER A 198 -17.73 -18.64 12.15
C SER A 198 -16.30 -18.21 11.74
N PHE A 199 -16.05 -16.92 11.54
CA PHE A 199 -14.73 -16.43 11.14
C PHE A 199 -13.69 -16.69 12.22
N GLU A 200 -12.57 -17.32 11.84
CA GLU A 200 -11.41 -17.58 12.69
C GLU A 200 -10.24 -16.68 12.28
N LYS A 201 -10.15 -16.37 10.99
CA LYS A 201 -9.05 -15.62 10.39
C LYS A 201 -9.55 -14.69 9.29
N ALA A 202 -8.78 -13.60 9.07
CA ALA A 202 -9.06 -12.64 8.01
C ALA A 202 -7.78 -12.10 7.39
N LEU A 203 -7.79 -11.93 6.07
CA LEU A 203 -6.81 -11.11 5.36
C LEU A 203 -7.51 -9.85 4.84
N VAL A 204 -7.13 -8.69 5.35
CA VAL A 204 -7.77 -7.42 5.02
C VAL A 204 -6.85 -6.50 4.22
N SER A 205 -7.46 -5.67 3.38
CA SER A 205 -6.75 -4.68 2.54
C SER A 205 -7.66 -3.49 2.22
N GLY A 206 -7.10 -2.46 1.55
CA GLY A 206 -7.83 -1.26 1.12
C GLY A 206 -7.97 -0.19 2.18
N GLU A 207 -7.81 -0.54 3.46
CA GLU A 207 -7.82 0.37 4.60
C GLU A 207 -6.76 -0.08 5.61
N ALA A 208 -6.22 0.85 6.39
CA ALA A 208 -5.33 0.52 7.49
C ALA A 208 -6.12 -0.06 8.67
N VAL A 209 -5.57 -1.09 9.31
CA VAL A 209 -6.09 -1.60 10.59
C VAL A 209 -5.55 -0.73 11.71
N THR A 210 -6.42 -0.05 12.44
CA THR A 210 -6.03 0.73 13.62
C THR A 210 -5.79 -0.18 14.82
N ALA A 211 -5.08 0.32 15.84
CA ALA A 211 -4.87 -0.42 17.08
C ALA A 211 -6.20 -0.82 17.76
N ASP A 212 -7.18 0.08 17.74
CA ASP A 212 -8.52 -0.20 18.29
C ASP A 212 -9.23 -1.31 17.51
N MET A 213 -9.15 -1.29 16.18
CA MET A 213 -9.71 -2.38 15.35
C MET A 213 -9.03 -3.71 15.65
N GLN A 214 -7.70 -3.71 15.76
CA GLN A 214 -6.93 -4.90 16.07
C GLN A 214 -7.38 -5.50 17.40
N GLN A 215 -7.50 -4.67 18.44
CA GLN A 215 -8.00 -5.09 19.74
C GLN A 215 -9.42 -5.68 19.65
N MET A 216 -10.33 -5.01 18.93
CA MET A 216 -11.70 -5.50 18.74
C MET A 216 -11.76 -6.89 18.08
N PHE A 217 -10.88 -7.16 17.12
CA PHE A 217 -10.79 -8.47 16.46
C PHE A 217 -10.24 -9.53 17.41
N GLU A 218 -9.20 -9.21 18.17
CA GLU A 218 -8.61 -10.13 19.17
C GLU A 218 -9.61 -10.50 20.26
N GLU A 219 -10.37 -9.53 20.78
CA GLU A 219 -11.45 -9.78 21.76
C GLU A 219 -12.55 -10.72 21.20
N LYS A 220 -12.74 -10.74 19.88
CA LYS A 220 -13.68 -11.63 19.20
C LYS A 220 -13.07 -12.96 18.76
N GLY A 221 -11.79 -13.18 19.04
CA GLY A 221 -11.06 -14.39 18.69
C GLY A 221 -10.76 -14.55 17.20
N ILE A 222 -10.72 -13.45 16.44
CA ILE A 222 -10.44 -13.46 15.00
C ILE A 222 -9.01 -12.97 14.74
N ALA A 223 -8.17 -13.83 14.13
CA ALA A 223 -6.83 -13.48 13.70
C ALA A 223 -6.88 -12.63 12.42
N VAL A 224 -6.62 -11.34 12.51
CA VAL A 224 -6.67 -10.41 11.36
C VAL A 224 -5.26 -10.02 10.93
N PHE A 225 -4.99 -10.18 9.63
CA PHE A 225 -3.73 -9.83 8.97
C PHE A 225 -3.97 -8.81 7.86
N GLN A 226 -2.98 -7.99 7.59
CA GLN A 226 -3.06 -6.92 6.59
C GLN A 226 -2.24 -7.27 5.35
N ALA A 227 -2.77 -6.91 4.18
CA ALA A 227 -2.03 -6.86 2.93
C ALA A 227 -2.02 -5.43 2.39
N TYR A 228 -0.83 -4.90 2.08
CA TYR A 228 -0.66 -3.68 1.30
C TYR A 228 -0.60 -4.05 -0.17
N ALA A 229 -1.61 -3.65 -0.90
CA ALA A 229 -1.80 -3.98 -2.31
C ALA A 229 -2.45 -2.82 -3.07
N SER A 230 -2.26 -2.78 -4.38
CA SER A 230 -2.99 -1.88 -5.28
C SER A 230 -3.58 -2.64 -6.45
N ALA A 231 -4.56 -2.03 -7.14
CA ALA A 231 -5.22 -2.63 -8.28
C ALA A 231 -4.25 -2.97 -9.42
N GLU A 232 -3.27 -2.08 -9.65
CA GLU A 232 -2.30 -2.18 -10.74
C GLU A 232 -1.19 -3.19 -10.45
N LEU A 233 -0.69 -3.17 -9.21
CA LEU A 233 0.51 -3.90 -8.81
C LEU A 233 0.22 -5.23 -8.13
N GLY A 234 -1.00 -5.41 -7.59
CA GLY A 234 -1.31 -6.52 -6.70
C GLY A 234 -0.61 -6.38 -5.36
N LEU A 235 -0.17 -7.48 -4.78
CA LEU A 235 0.51 -7.50 -3.48
C LEU A 235 1.86 -6.79 -3.54
N ILE A 236 2.04 -5.83 -2.65
CA ILE A 236 3.30 -5.11 -2.44
C ILE A 236 3.99 -5.61 -1.17
N ALA A 237 3.23 -5.72 -0.08
CA ALA A 237 3.75 -6.24 1.18
C ALA A 237 2.63 -6.82 2.05
N TYR A 238 2.96 -7.70 2.99
CA TYR A 238 1.98 -8.40 3.83
C TYR A 238 2.48 -8.63 5.25
N GLN A 239 1.55 -8.72 6.18
CA GLN A 239 1.81 -8.97 7.59
C GLN A 239 2.10 -10.45 7.84
N VAL A 240 3.03 -10.69 8.76
CA VAL A 240 3.38 -12.02 9.29
C VAL A 240 3.16 -12.01 10.79
N SER A 241 2.63 -13.12 11.32
CA SER A 241 2.32 -13.25 12.75
C SER A 241 3.57 -13.08 13.62
N GLY A 242 3.46 -12.26 14.66
CA GLY A 242 4.54 -12.03 15.63
C GLY A 242 5.67 -11.14 15.14
N GLU A 243 5.56 -10.56 13.94
CA GLU A 243 6.61 -9.75 13.34
C GLU A 243 6.13 -8.31 13.08
N GLN A 244 7.03 -7.34 13.22
CA GLN A 244 6.70 -5.93 12.97
C GLN A 244 6.73 -5.60 11.47
N GLY A 245 5.82 -4.69 11.06
CA GLY A 245 5.72 -4.20 9.70
C GLY A 245 5.18 -5.24 8.73
N LEU A 246 5.40 -4.99 7.45
CA LEU A 246 4.96 -5.82 6.34
C LEU A 246 6.17 -6.33 5.56
N VAL A 247 6.22 -7.62 5.29
CA VAL A 247 7.23 -8.24 4.41
C VAL A 247 6.93 -7.87 2.97
N ILE A 248 7.92 -7.39 2.23
CA ILE A 248 7.79 -7.13 0.79
C ILE A 248 7.54 -8.44 0.06
N ALA A 249 6.61 -8.43 -0.90
CA ALA A 249 6.29 -9.58 -1.74
C ALA A 249 7.48 -9.98 -2.62
N GLU A 250 7.53 -11.25 -3.00
CA GLU A 250 8.53 -11.76 -3.94
C GLU A 250 8.20 -11.33 -5.40
N ASP A 251 9.19 -11.40 -6.28
CA ASP A 251 9.07 -11.06 -7.70
C ASP A 251 8.70 -9.60 -8.02
N ILE A 252 8.96 -8.69 -7.08
CA ILE A 252 8.88 -7.24 -7.28
C ILE A 252 10.10 -6.55 -6.66
N ILE A 253 10.43 -5.37 -7.16
CA ILE A 253 11.43 -4.49 -6.55
C ILE A 253 10.68 -3.31 -5.95
N VAL A 254 10.85 -3.09 -4.66
CA VAL A 254 10.33 -1.91 -3.97
C VAL A 254 11.48 -0.96 -3.72
N GLU A 255 11.26 0.32 -3.97
CA GLU A 255 12.11 1.45 -3.60
C GLU A 255 11.29 2.39 -2.71
N ILE A 256 11.92 3.00 -1.74
CA ILE A 256 11.35 4.13 -0.99
C ILE A 256 12.17 5.34 -1.40
N VAL A 257 11.51 6.34 -2.00
CA VAL A 257 12.21 7.47 -2.63
C VAL A 257 11.73 8.81 -2.08
N ASP A 258 12.61 9.80 -2.16
CA ASP A 258 12.25 11.18 -1.91
C ASP A 258 11.43 11.78 -3.09
N PRO A 259 10.93 13.03 -2.99
CA PRO A 259 10.17 13.64 -4.07
C PRO A 259 10.94 13.82 -5.39
N ASP A 260 12.27 13.84 -5.35
CA ASP A 260 13.12 13.92 -6.53
C ASP A 260 13.35 12.53 -7.17
N GLY A 261 12.86 11.48 -6.53
CA GLY A 261 12.95 10.09 -6.99
C GLY A 261 14.23 9.38 -6.61
N VAL A 262 14.97 9.93 -5.64
CA VAL A 262 16.21 9.37 -5.12
C VAL A 262 15.88 8.44 -3.94
N PRO A 263 16.44 7.21 -3.87
CA PRO A 263 16.24 6.32 -2.74
C PRO A 263 16.66 6.94 -1.41
N VAL A 264 15.79 6.86 -0.39
CA VAL A 264 16.05 7.37 0.96
C VAL A 264 16.83 6.35 1.80
N GLN A 265 17.39 6.81 2.92
CA GLN A 265 18.08 5.91 3.86
C GLN A 265 17.06 5.02 4.61
N PRO A 266 17.45 3.82 5.07
CA PRO A 266 16.60 2.99 5.91
C PRO A 266 16.04 3.77 7.10
N GLY A 267 14.73 3.62 7.36
CA GLY A 267 14.01 4.33 8.41
C GLY A 267 13.45 5.70 8.03
N GLU A 268 13.95 6.32 6.94
CA GLU A 268 13.39 7.56 6.41
C GLU A 268 12.11 7.27 5.62
N VAL A 269 11.16 8.21 5.71
CA VAL A 269 9.87 8.10 4.99
C VAL A 269 10.01 8.67 3.59
N GLY A 270 9.50 7.91 2.61
CA GLY A 270 9.46 8.32 1.21
C GLY A 270 8.29 7.68 0.47
N GLU A 271 8.15 8.02 -0.81
CA GLU A 271 7.14 7.46 -1.70
C GLU A 271 7.50 6.02 -2.07
N VAL A 272 6.50 5.13 -2.00
CA VAL A 272 6.65 3.74 -2.43
C VAL A 272 6.64 3.68 -3.95
N VAL A 273 7.76 3.24 -4.52
CA VAL A 273 7.93 2.99 -5.95
C VAL A 273 8.15 1.50 -6.17
N VAL A 274 7.41 0.92 -7.09
CA VAL A 274 7.43 -0.53 -7.33
C VAL A 274 7.78 -0.83 -8.78
N THR A 275 8.66 -1.81 -8.98
CA THR A 275 8.88 -2.44 -10.27
C THR A 275 8.32 -3.85 -10.25
N SER A 276 7.30 -4.10 -11.06
CA SER A 276 6.73 -5.42 -11.33
C SER A 276 7.51 -6.07 -12.49
N LEU A 277 7.79 -7.36 -12.38
CA LEU A 277 8.50 -8.12 -13.42
C LEU A 277 7.54 -8.82 -14.40
N ASP A 278 6.32 -8.33 -14.56
CA ASP A 278 5.39 -8.83 -15.58
C ASP A 278 5.80 -8.36 -16.98
N GLU A 279 5.86 -9.28 -17.93
CA GLU A 279 6.32 -8.98 -19.30
C GLU A 279 5.22 -8.44 -20.20
N LYS A 280 3.95 -8.74 -19.91
CA LYS A 280 2.80 -8.34 -20.73
C LYS A 280 2.28 -6.95 -20.34
N PHE A 281 2.31 -6.65 -19.03
CA PHE A 281 1.92 -5.37 -18.47
C PHE A 281 2.96 -4.88 -17.45
N PRO A 282 4.17 -4.51 -17.93
CA PRO A 282 5.25 -4.10 -17.04
C PRO A 282 4.92 -2.77 -16.36
N LEU A 283 5.20 -2.71 -15.07
CA LEU A 283 5.16 -1.45 -14.31
C LEU A 283 6.54 -1.22 -13.71
N ILE A 284 7.34 -0.40 -14.38
CA ILE A 284 8.75 -0.17 -14.03
C ILE A 284 8.87 1.18 -13.34
N ARG A 285 9.43 1.19 -12.12
CA ARG A 285 9.51 2.34 -11.23
C ARG A 285 8.17 3.09 -11.12
N TYR A 286 7.12 2.34 -10.83
CA TYR A 286 5.77 2.87 -10.71
C TYR A 286 5.55 3.44 -9.31
N ALA A 287 5.39 4.76 -9.21
CA ALA A 287 5.13 5.47 -7.97
C ALA A 287 3.66 5.36 -7.58
N THR A 288 3.39 4.75 -6.45
CA THR A 288 2.03 4.45 -5.96
C THR A 288 1.29 5.69 -5.45
N GLY A 289 2.02 6.73 -5.09
CA GLY A 289 1.51 7.88 -4.36
C GLY A 289 1.35 7.62 -2.86
N ASP A 290 1.76 6.47 -2.34
CA ASP A 290 1.72 6.13 -0.93
C ASP A 290 3.10 6.31 -0.29
N LEU A 291 3.11 6.62 1.01
CA LEU A 291 4.32 6.76 1.81
C LEU A 291 4.56 5.53 2.66
N SER A 292 5.82 5.16 2.80
CA SER A 292 6.29 4.15 3.75
C SER A 292 7.74 4.43 4.16
N ALA A 293 8.32 3.55 4.99
CA ALA A 293 9.73 3.53 5.33
C ALA A 293 10.19 2.08 5.48
N TYR A 294 11.45 1.80 5.14
CA TYR A 294 12.04 0.50 5.46
C TYR A 294 12.18 0.30 6.96
N LEU A 295 11.99 -0.94 7.39
CA LEU A 295 12.32 -1.39 8.75
C LEU A 295 13.62 -2.19 8.74
N GLU A 296 14.33 -2.15 9.85
CA GLU A 296 15.44 -3.08 10.08
C GLU A 296 14.90 -4.51 10.17
N ILE A 297 15.60 -5.45 9.54
CA ILE A 297 15.21 -6.86 9.51
C ILE A 297 15.61 -7.50 10.83
N SER A 298 14.65 -8.15 11.50
CA SER A 298 14.98 -9.02 12.63
C SER A 298 15.71 -10.27 12.16
N SER A 299 16.79 -10.64 12.85
CA SER A 299 17.58 -11.85 12.57
C SER A 299 16.79 -13.16 12.69
N ASP A 300 15.66 -13.13 13.40
CA ASP A 300 14.88 -14.32 13.77
C ASP A 300 13.70 -14.60 12.85
N SER A 301 13.53 -13.77 11.78
CA SER A 301 12.45 -13.96 10.82
C SER A 301 12.69 -15.16 9.90
N SER A 302 11.66 -15.98 9.74
CA SER A 302 11.68 -17.08 8.76
C SER A 302 11.58 -16.57 7.31
N ARG A 303 11.01 -15.36 7.11
CA ARG A 303 10.92 -14.68 5.82
C ARG A 303 11.97 -13.59 5.74
N THR A 304 12.89 -13.78 4.83
CA THR A 304 14.14 -13.03 4.75
C THR A 304 14.07 -11.77 3.90
N ASN A 305 12.91 -11.48 3.24
CA ASN A 305 12.78 -10.27 2.44
C ASN A 305 12.72 -9.01 3.32
N ALA A 306 13.06 -7.87 2.73
CA ALA A 306 12.98 -6.56 3.37
C ALA A 306 11.55 -6.28 3.85
N ARG A 307 11.45 -5.37 4.83
CA ARG A 307 10.18 -4.98 5.46
C ARG A 307 9.96 -3.49 5.34
N ILE A 308 8.69 -3.13 5.27
CA ILE A 308 8.24 -1.74 5.33
C ILE A 308 7.27 -1.55 6.49
N LYS A 309 7.13 -0.30 6.94
CA LYS A 309 6.18 0.06 8.03
C LYS A 309 4.72 -0.13 7.64
N GLY A 310 4.43 -0.31 6.34
CA GLY A 310 3.08 -0.28 5.80
C GLY A 310 2.70 1.13 5.34
N TRP A 311 1.41 1.38 5.17
CA TRP A 311 0.91 2.66 4.69
C TRP A 311 1.08 3.76 5.75
N MET A 312 1.75 4.86 5.40
CA MET A 312 2.04 6.00 6.28
C MET A 312 1.41 7.32 5.78
N GLY A 313 0.50 7.23 4.81
CA GLY A 313 -0.16 8.39 4.22
C GLY A 313 0.08 8.48 2.71
N ARG A 314 -0.34 9.61 2.14
CA ARG A 314 -0.24 9.91 0.72
C ARG A 314 0.91 10.87 0.43
N ALA A 315 1.67 10.60 -0.62
CA ALA A 315 2.76 11.47 -1.08
C ALA A 315 2.23 12.79 -1.68
N ASP A 316 1.04 12.76 -2.30
CA ASP A 316 0.38 13.93 -2.88
C ASP A 316 -0.22 14.89 -1.83
N SER A 317 -0.28 14.49 -0.58
CA SER A 317 -0.67 15.35 0.54
C SER A 317 0.52 16.10 1.17
N ALA A 318 1.72 15.93 0.64
CA ALA A 318 2.90 16.68 1.08
C ALA A 318 2.87 18.13 0.59
N VAL A 319 3.32 19.04 1.45
CA VAL A 319 3.44 20.46 1.11
C VAL A 319 4.90 20.87 1.17
N LYS A 320 5.42 21.44 0.08
CA LYS A 320 6.81 21.94 0.02
C LYS A 320 6.92 23.27 0.76
N VAL A 321 7.79 23.35 1.78
CA VAL A 321 8.00 24.53 2.62
C VAL A 321 9.50 24.76 2.76
N LYS A 322 10.00 25.95 2.41
CA LYS A 322 11.44 26.29 2.48
C LYS A 322 12.36 25.23 1.86
N GLY A 323 11.90 24.62 0.75
CA GLY A 323 12.68 23.58 0.06
C GLY A 323 12.55 22.17 0.60
N LEU A 324 11.91 21.96 1.75
CA LEU A 324 11.63 20.65 2.35
C LEU A 324 10.16 20.28 2.18
N PHE A 325 9.87 18.98 2.15
CA PHE A 325 8.49 18.48 2.13
C PHE A 325 8.01 18.20 3.55
N VAL A 326 6.82 18.70 3.88
CA VAL A 326 6.11 18.41 5.12
C VAL A 326 4.92 17.53 4.81
N TYR A 327 4.81 16.42 5.54
CA TYR A 327 3.77 15.43 5.35
C TYR A 327 2.79 15.41 6.53
N PRO A 328 1.51 15.12 6.31
CA PRO A 328 0.51 15.03 7.37
C PRO A 328 0.91 14.11 8.52
N HIS A 329 1.54 12.95 8.24
CA HIS A 329 1.98 12.03 9.28
C HIS A 329 3.04 12.62 10.22
N GLN A 330 3.86 13.57 9.75
CA GLN A 330 4.82 14.28 10.60
C GLN A 330 4.09 15.17 11.61
N ILE A 331 3.00 15.79 11.20
CA ILE A 331 2.17 16.61 12.09
C ILE A 331 1.41 15.73 13.09
N GLN A 332 0.91 14.56 12.64
CA GLN A 332 0.33 13.57 13.54
C GLN A 332 1.33 13.10 14.60
N GLU A 333 2.60 12.90 14.22
CA GLU A 333 3.65 12.47 15.15
C GLU A 333 3.94 13.56 16.20
N VAL A 334 3.92 14.85 15.84
CA VAL A 334 4.00 15.95 16.82
C VAL A 334 2.82 15.89 17.80
N CYS A 335 1.61 15.72 17.29
CA CYS A 335 0.41 15.57 18.10
C CYS A 335 0.50 14.38 19.06
N ARG A 336 0.92 13.21 18.56
CA ARG A 336 1.04 11.96 19.33
C ARG A 336 2.07 12.07 20.46
N ARG A 337 3.25 12.68 20.21
CA ARG A 337 4.32 12.79 21.22
C ARG A 337 3.92 13.62 22.43
N HIS A 338 3.02 14.56 22.21
CA HIS A 338 2.57 15.51 23.27
C HIS A 338 1.15 15.24 23.76
N ASP A 339 0.47 14.20 23.20
CA ASP A 339 -0.95 13.91 23.48
C ASP A 339 -1.86 15.14 23.29
N ILE A 340 -1.68 15.81 22.14
CA ILE A 340 -2.40 17.05 21.79
C ILE A 340 -3.09 16.93 20.45
N LYS A 341 -4.05 17.84 20.20
CA LYS A 341 -4.65 18.05 18.88
C LYS A 341 -4.09 19.33 18.27
N GLY A 342 -3.68 19.26 16.99
CA GLY A 342 -3.12 20.41 16.31
C GLY A 342 -2.99 20.22 14.80
N SER A 343 -2.69 21.31 14.12
CA SER A 343 -2.47 21.37 12.67
C SER A 343 -1.33 22.34 12.33
N LEU A 344 -0.70 22.15 11.19
CA LEU A 344 0.31 23.05 10.67
C LEU A 344 -0.32 24.06 9.72
N LYS A 345 -0.21 25.34 10.01
CA LYS A 345 -0.57 26.44 9.12
C LYS A 345 0.67 26.94 8.38
N ILE A 346 0.58 27.12 7.07
CA ILE A 346 1.63 27.62 6.20
C ILE A 346 1.13 28.89 5.52
N GLU A 347 1.88 29.97 5.64
CA GLU A 347 1.55 31.29 5.10
C GLU A 347 2.75 31.92 4.42
N ARG A 348 2.54 33.00 3.68
CA ARG A 348 3.61 33.87 3.17
C ARG A 348 3.92 34.98 4.18
N ASP A 349 5.21 35.13 4.49
CA ASP A 349 5.75 36.30 5.18
C ASP A 349 6.76 36.99 4.23
N GLY A 350 6.26 37.95 3.46
CA GLY A 350 7.00 38.52 2.35
C GLY A 350 7.32 37.47 1.27
N PHE A 351 8.60 37.22 1.04
CA PHE A 351 9.07 36.21 0.08
C PHE A 351 9.32 34.83 0.72
N ASN A 352 9.19 34.73 2.04
CA ASN A 352 9.50 33.50 2.76
C ASN A 352 8.23 32.77 3.18
N ASP A 353 8.35 31.44 3.34
CA ASP A 353 7.31 30.65 3.97
C ASP A 353 7.40 30.80 5.49
N ALA A 354 6.27 31.07 6.13
CA ALA A 354 6.11 31.04 7.57
C ALA A 354 5.27 29.82 7.97
N ILE A 355 5.71 29.07 8.97
CA ILE A 355 4.97 27.92 9.49
C ILE A 355 4.61 28.14 10.96
N THR A 356 3.37 27.82 11.29
CA THR A 356 2.84 27.91 12.65
C THR A 356 2.08 26.63 12.98
N PHE A 357 2.51 25.94 14.03
CA PHE A 357 1.76 24.82 14.57
C PHE A 357 0.66 25.37 15.48
N CYS A 358 -0.60 25.16 15.10
CA CYS A 358 -1.78 25.57 15.83
C CYS A 358 -2.23 24.43 16.76
N CYS A 359 -2.17 24.63 18.07
CA CYS A 359 -2.49 23.64 19.08
C CYS A 359 -3.75 24.06 19.88
N HIS A 360 -4.60 23.08 20.20
CA HIS A 360 -5.84 23.32 20.96
C HIS A 360 -5.67 23.09 22.47
N ASP A 361 -4.56 22.47 22.89
CA ASP A 361 -4.30 22.12 24.28
C ASP A 361 -3.18 22.99 24.87
N VAL A 362 -3.35 23.39 26.12
CA VAL A 362 -2.42 24.29 26.83
C VAL A 362 -1.57 23.57 27.90
N HIS A 363 -1.56 22.26 27.90
CA HIS A 363 -0.84 21.46 28.91
C HIS A 363 0.65 21.27 28.60
N VAL A 364 1.07 21.63 27.39
CA VAL A 364 2.45 21.45 26.91
C VAL A 364 3.05 22.81 26.60
N SER A 365 4.35 23.00 26.88
CA SER A 365 5.02 24.25 26.57
C SER A 365 5.17 24.45 25.05
N ALA A 366 5.09 25.70 24.59
CA ALA A 366 5.30 26.02 23.19
C ALA A 366 6.73 25.65 22.72
N GLU A 367 7.71 25.75 23.61
CA GLU A 367 9.12 25.41 23.35
C GLU A 367 9.28 23.90 23.07
N ASP A 368 8.60 23.05 23.84
CA ASP A 368 8.68 21.59 23.65
C ASP A 368 8.04 21.15 22.33
N ILE A 369 6.86 21.73 22.01
CA ILE A 369 6.19 21.48 20.73
C ILE A 369 7.06 21.96 19.57
N GLN A 370 7.67 23.16 19.69
CA GLN A 370 8.55 23.71 18.66
C GLN A 370 9.79 22.84 18.42
N ALA A 371 10.40 22.34 19.50
CA ALA A 371 11.54 21.43 19.42
C ALA A 371 11.16 20.11 18.72
N THR A 372 10.00 19.57 19.06
CA THR A 372 9.49 18.34 18.41
C THR A 372 9.14 18.59 16.94
N LEU A 373 8.47 19.68 16.61
CA LEU A 373 8.17 20.06 15.23
C LEU A 373 9.45 20.16 14.40
N GLN A 374 10.48 20.83 14.92
CA GLN A 374 11.77 20.94 14.24
C GLN A 374 12.48 19.60 14.11
N SER A 375 12.40 18.75 15.14
CA SER A 375 12.99 17.40 15.10
C SER A 375 12.37 16.53 14.00
N VAL A 376 11.03 16.59 13.88
CA VAL A 376 10.24 15.73 12.98
C VAL A 376 10.25 16.26 11.53
N THR A 377 10.06 17.57 11.35
CA THR A 377 9.93 18.18 10.00
C THR A 377 11.24 18.77 9.46
N LYS A 378 12.27 18.92 10.31
CA LYS A 378 13.50 19.67 10.04
C LYS A 378 13.28 21.18 9.80
N LEU A 379 12.07 21.67 10.02
CA LEU A 379 11.68 23.07 9.86
C LEU A 379 11.46 23.73 11.21
N LYS A 380 11.98 24.94 11.38
CA LYS A 380 11.70 25.78 12.52
C LYS A 380 10.40 26.55 12.28
N GLY A 381 9.39 26.34 13.13
CA GLY A 381 8.09 27.00 13.07
C GLY A 381 7.72 27.65 14.40
N ASN A 382 6.68 28.49 14.39
CA ASN A 382 6.06 29.05 15.58
C ASN A 382 5.01 28.07 16.13
N VAL A 383 4.63 28.25 17.40
CA VAL A 383 3.51 27.54 18.03
C VAL A 383 2.48 28.57 18.48
N GLN A 384 1.23 28.32 18.18
CA GLN A 384 0.11 29.18 18.56
C GLN A 384 -0.99 28.32 19.21
N PHE A 385 -1.38 28.71 20.42
CA PHE A 385 -2.53 28.11 21.07
C PHE A 385 -3.81 28.79 20.57
N VAL A 386 -4.73 27.98 20.05
CA VAL A 386 -5.98 28.42 19.44
C VAL A 386 -7.16 27.73 20.09
N PRO A 387 -8.35 28.40 20.20
CA PRO A 387 -9.55 27.72 20.66
C PRO A 387 -9.89 26.51 19.83
N ASN A 388 -10.49 25.47 20.45
CA ASN A 388 -10.90 24.25 19.74
C ASN A 388 -11.89 24.64 18.63
N GLN A 389 -11.47 24.45 17.37
CA GLN A 389 -12.29 24.67 16.18
C GLN A 389 -12.66 23.32 15.58
N ALA A 390 -13.66 23.30 14.68
CA ALA A 390 -14.03 22.11 13.91
C ALA A 390 -12.80 21.49 13.23
N GLU A 391 -12.85 20.19 12.96
CA GLU A 391 -11.78 19.43 12.32
C GLU A 391 -11.19 20.16 11.13
N GLN A 392 -9.92 20.53 11.23
CA GLN A 392 -9.15 21.14 10.16
C GLN A 392 -8.19 20.10 9.57
N PRO A 393 -7.80 20.26 8.29
CA PRO A 393 -6.75 19.42 7.72
C PRO A 393 -5.45 19.58 8.53
N LEU A 394 -4.69 18.47 8.66
CA LEU A 394 -3.42 18.45 9.41
C LEU A 394 -2.41 19.46 8.89
N ILE A 395 -2.45 19.77 7.59
CA ILE A 395 -1.67 20.83 6.96
C ILE A 395 -2.65 21.76 6.23
N ASN A 396 -2.59 23.03 6.59
CA ASN A 396 -3.40 24.10 6.01
C ASN A 396 -2.47 25.08 5.27
N ASP A 397 -2.35 24.92 3.97
CA ASP A 397 -1.52 25.78 3.11
C ASP A 397 -2.34 26.99 2.63
N LEU A 398 -2.02 28.15 3.17
CA LEU A 398 -2.70 29.42 2.89
C LEU A 398 -1.88 30.35 1.98
N ARG A 399 -0.89 29.82 1.25
CA ARG A 399 0.01 30.62 0.40
C ARG A 399 -0.56 30.97 -0.96
N SER A 400 -1.71 30.40 -1.35
CA SER A 400 -2.40 30.66 -2.63
C SER A 400 -3.26 31.91 -2.58
#